data_31ddba1e341a15bd8132d3686fd1d827
#
_entry.id   31ddba1e341a15bd8132d3686fd1d827
#
_cell.length_a   1.000
_cell.length_b   1.000
_cell.length_c   1.000
_cell.angle_alpha   90.00
_cell.angle_beta   90.00
_cell.angle_gamma   90.00
#
_symmetry.space_group_name_H-M   'P 1'
#
loop_
_entity.id
_entity.type
_entity.pdbx_description
1 polymer ?
#
loop_
_entity_poly.entity_id
_entity_poly.type
_entity_poly.pdbx_seq_one_letter_code
_entity_poly.pdbx_strand_id
1 'polypeptide(L)'
;MAGMDMGQHDSEKNPDATKAANDAMSDHDMDMSMSAHMYMTTLRPASPADEKRAAEILAQLRPAIEKYKDYRVALADGFKIFLPDVPQPHYHFTNYAYGFEAAFEFNPAHPTSLLYKKTNDGYELEGAMYTARKLATEDDLNARVPLSVARWHKHTNLCLPPKGASLQQVDLKEFGFRGSIATQEACEQAGGRWYPQIFSWMVHVYPYESDPSKIWAH
;
A
#
# COMPACT_ATOMS: atom_id res chain seq x y z
N MET A 1 -14.39 -3.05 67.25
CA MET A 1 -13.43 -2.69 66.24
C MET A 1 -13.59 -3.68 65.09
N ALA A 2 -14.31 -3.29 64.06
CA ALA A 2 -14.57 -4.16 62.93
C ALA A 2 -13.56 -3.82 61.82
N GLY A 3 -12.78 -4.83 61.43
CA GLY A 3 -11.86 -4.75 60.30
C GLY A 3 -12.62 -4.88 59.00
N MET A 4 -12.51 -3.88 58.12
CA MET A 4 -13.01 -3.93 56.74
C MET A 4 -11.98 -4.66 55.92
N ASP A 5 -12.36 -5.82 55.40
CA ASP A 5 -11.63 -6.58 54.35
C ASP A 5 -11.94 -5.90 52.99
N MET A 6 -10.92 -5.30 52.38
CA MET A 6 -11.03 -4.76 51.02
C MET A 6 -10.64 -5.85 50.05
N GLY A 7 -11.66 -6.53 49.52
CA GLY A 7 -11.51 -7.50 48.47
C GLY A 7 -10.85 -6.87 47.23
N GLN A 8 -9.72 -7.43 46.84
CA GLN A 8 -9.09 -7.18 45.53
C GLN A 8 -10.00 -7.73 44.43
N HIS A 9 -10.54 -6.81 43.62
CA HIS A 9 -11.12 -7.16 42.34
C HIS A 9 -9.99 -7.42 41.36
N ASP A 10 -9.64 -8.69 41.17
CA ASP A 10 -8.87 -9.14 40.01
C ASP A 10 -9.81 -9.01 38.78
N SER A 11 -9.65 -7.93 38.05
CA SER A 11 -10.22 -7.81 36.71
C SER A 11 -9.38 -8.69 35.78
N GLU A 12 -9.86 -9.90 35.53
CA GLU A 12 -9.39 -10.72 34.42
C GLU A 12 -9.48 -9.91 33.14
N LYS A 13 -8.32 -9.47 32.65
CA LYS A 13 -8.20 -8.82 31.35
C LYS A 13 -8.49 -9.86 30.29
N ASN A 14 -9.65 -9.76 29.65
CA ASN A 14 -10.00 -10.58 28.51
C ASN A 14 -8.99 -10.29 27.37
N PRO A 15 -8.11 -11.22 26.99
CA PRO A 15 -7.06 -11.00 26.00
C PRO A 15 -7.64 -10.67 24.61
N ASP A 16 -8.85 -11.17 24.29
CA ASP A 16 -9.51 -10.91 23.02
C ASP A 16 -10.06 -9.48 22.94
N ALA A 17 -10.58 -8.92 24.05
CA ALA A 17 -11.02 -7.53 24.09
C ALA A 17 -9.84 -6.55 24.00
N THR A 18 -8.70 -6.89 24.59
CA THR A 18 -7.48 -6.08 24.51
C THR A 18 -6.88 -6.11 23.10
N LYS A 19 -6.91 -7.28 22.43
CA LYS A 19 -6.48 -7.42 21.05
C LYS A 19 -7.38 -6.64 20.09
N ALA A 20 -8.71 -6.77 20.22
CA ALA A 20 -9.66 -6.03 19.41
C ALA A 20 -9.55 -4.51 19.58
N ALA A 21 -9.29 -4.02 20.81
CA ALA A 21 -9.04 -2.61 21.07
C ALA A 21 -7.72 -2.10 20.46
N ASN A 22 -6.66 -2.92 20.53
CA ASN A 22 -5.37 -2.59 19.91
C ASN A 22 -5.46 -2.62 18.39
N ASP A 23 -6.18 -3.58 17.79
CA ASP A 23 -6.38 -3.67 16.36
C ASP A 23 -7.21 -2.46 15.86
N ALA A 24 -8.27 -2.06 16.59
CA ALA A 24 -9.06 -0.88 16.25
C ALA A 24 -8.28 0.44 16.39
N MET A 25 -7.41 0.56 17.42
CA MET A 25 -6.55 1.75 17.59
C MET A 25 -5.42 1.78 16.55
N SER A 26 -4.86 0.61 16.18
CA SER A 26 -3.82 0.54 15.15
C SER A 26 -4.35 0.91 13.76
N ASP A 27 -5.58 0.52 13.43
CA ASP A 27 -6.21 0.88 12.15
C ASP A 27 -6.54 2.37 12.08
N HIS A 28 -6.99 2.98 13.19
CA HIS A 28 -7.31 4.41 13.22
C HIS A 28 -6.05 5.29 13.18
N ASP A 29 -5.00 4.92 13.90
CA ASP A 29 -3.71 5.62 13.86
C ASP A 29 -2.99 5.45 12.52
N MET A 30 -3.14 4.29 11.86
CA MET A 30 -2.60 4.08 10.51
C MET A 30 -3.30 4.94 9.46
N ASP A 31 -4.62 5.11 9.55
CA ASP A 31 -5.38 5.93 8.60
C ASP A 31 -5.00 7.41 8.69
N MET A 32 -4.82 7.95 9.89
CA MET A 32 -4.42 9.34 10.12
C MET A 32 -2.98 9.64 9.67
N SER A 33 -2.02 8.76 9.93
CA SER A 33 -0.62 8.96 9.52
C SER A 33 -0.45 8.74 8.01
N MET A 34 -1.16 7.78 7.43
CA MET A 34 -1.16 7.52 5.99
C MET A 34 -1.82 8.65 5.20
N SER A 35 -2.86 9.32 5.72
CA SER A 35 -3.54 10.43 5.04
C SER A 35 -2.62 11.64 4.83
N ALA A 36 -1.65 11.90 5.72
CA ALA A 36 -0.68 12.99 5.58
C ALA A 36 0.34 12.74 4.45
N HIS A 37 0.64 11.46 4.18
CA HIS A 37 1.65 11.04 3.21
C HIS A 37 1.07 10.39 1.96
N MET A 38 -0.24 10.44 1.78
CA MET A 38 -0.92 9.85 0.64
C MET A 38 -2.02 10.77 0.11
N TYR A 39 -1.99 10.96 -1.21
CA TYR A 39 -3.09 11.57 -1.93
C TYR A 39 -3.83 10.51 -2.73
N MET A 40 -5.14 10.44 -2.60
CA MET A 40 -6.02 9.52 -3.32
C MET A 40 -7.02 10.28 -4.20
N THR A 41 -7.28 9.75 -5.39
CA THR A 41 -8.35 10.27 -6.24
C THR A 41 -9.72 10.04 -5.62
N THR A 42 -10.69 10.90 -5.95
CA THR A 42 -12.08 10.70 -5.56
C THR A 42 -12.75 9.69 -6.49
N LEU A 43 -13.57 8.80 -5.92
CA LEU A 43 -14.40 7.91 -6.73
C LEU A 43 -15.42 8.71 -7.53
N ARG A 44 -15.60 8.33 -8.79
CA ARG A 44 -16.64 8.87 -9.67
C ARG A 44 -17.88 7.97 -9.68
N PRO A 45 -19.06 8.45 -10.09
CA PRO A 45 -20.22 7.60 -10.30
C PRO A 45 -19.89 6.48 -11.32
N ALA A 46 -20.31 5.27 -11.00
CA ALA A 46 -20.08 4.12 -11.87
C ALA A 46 -20.95 4.17 -13.13
N SER A 47 -20.41 3.66 -14.23
CA SER A 47 -21.15 3.44 -15.49
C SER A 47 -21.01 1.98 -15.93
N PRO A 48 -21.93 1.45 -16.74
CA PRO A 48 -21.79 0.10 -17.32
C PRO A 48 -20.51 -0.07 -18.15
N ALA A 49 -20.01 1.01 -18.76
CA ALA A 49 -18.76 0.99 -19.50
C ALA A 49 -17.55 0.79 -18.58
N ASP A 50 -17.56 1.41 -17.39
CA ASP A 50 -16.51 1.28 -16.37
C ASP A 50 -16.48 -0.13 -15.80
N GLU A 51 -17.65 -0.70 -15.49
CA GLU A 51 -17.77 -2.08 -15.00
C GLU A 51 -17.23 -3.08 -16.02
N LYS A 52 -17.62 -2.89 -17.30
CA LYS A 52 -17.09 -3.69 -18.39
C LYS A 52 -15.57 -3.57 -18.50
N ARG A 53 -15.03 -2.35 -18.43
CA ARG A 53 -13.59 -2.10 -18.50
C ARG A 53 -12.85 -2.76 -17.33
N ALA A 54 -13.38 -2.67 -16.11
CA ALA A 54 -12.80 -3.32 -14.93
C ALA A 54 -12.78 -4.86 -15.11
N ALA A 55 -13.87 -5.44 -15.63
CA ALA A 55 -13.95 -6.87 -15.91
C ALA A 55 -12.93 -7.31 -16.99
N GLU A 56 -12.75 -6.53 -18.05
CA GLU A 56 -11.76 -6.77 -19.10
C GLU A 56 -10.32 -6.73 -18.57
N ILE A 57 -10.02 -5.80 -17.65
CA ILE A 57 -8.71 -5.73 -16.99
C ILE A 57 -8.46 -7.02 -16.18
N LEU A 58 -9.43 -7.43 -15.37
CA LEU A 58 -9.31 -8.64 -14.54
C LEU A 58 -9.19 -9.91 -15.41
N ALA A 59 -9.91 -9.98 -16.53
CA ALA A 59 -9.85 -11.12 -17.46
C ALA A 59 -8.46 -11.26 -18.10
N GLN A 60 -7.73 -10.18 -18.30
CA GLN A 60 -6.36 -10.20 -18.83
C GLN A 60 -5.32 -10.39 -17.71
N LEU A 61 -5.52 -9.77 -16.55
CA LEU A 61 -4.57 -9.83 -15.44
C LEU A 61 -4.46 -11.25 -14.87
N ARG A 62 -5.60 -11.88 -14.54
CA ARG A 62 -5.60 -13.19 -13.86
C ARG A 62 -4.73 -14.24 -14.54
N PRO A 63 -4.90 -14.55 -15.84
CA PRO A 63 -4.04 -15.54 -16.51
C PRO A 63 -2.57 -15.08 -16.60
N ALA A 64 -2.33 -13.79 -16.72
CA ALA A 64 -0.97 -13.25 -16.84
C ALA A 64 -0.15 -13.43 -15.56
N ILE A 65 -0.77 -13.32 -14.38
CA ILE A 65 -0.08 -13.44 -13.11
C ILE A 65 -0.20 -14.81 -12.44
N GLU A 66 -0.99 -15.73 -12.97
CA GLU A 66 -1.25 -17.07 -12.37
C GLU A 66 0.06 -17.83 -12.09
N LYS A 67 1.01 -17.80 -13.02
CA LYS A 67 2.34 -18.43 -12.86
C LYS A 67 3.16 -17.87 -11.72
N TYR A 68 2.86 -16.65 -11.28
CA TYR A 68 3.57 -15.96 -10.21
C TYR A 68 3.05 -16.31 -8.81
N LYS A 69 2.09 -17.23 -8.68
CA LYS A 69 1.79 -17.90 -7.41
C LYS A 69 3.03 -18.59 -6.85
N ASP A 70 3.92 -19.09 -7.72
CA ASP A 70 5.31 -19.33 -7.33
C ASP A 70 6.13 -18.04 -7.51
N TYR A 71 6.43 -17.37 -6.40
CA TYR A 71 7.19 -16.11 -6.40
C TYR A 71 8.59 -16.25 -7.03
N ARG A 72 9.17 -17.46 -7.08
CA ARG A 72 10.47 -17.71 -7.70
C ARG A 72 10.40 -17.50 -9.21
N VAL A 73 9.26 -17.81 -9.83
CA VAL A 73 9.02 -17.52 -11.25
C VAL A 73 8.98 -16.01 -11.48
N ALA A 74 8.37 -15.23 -10.57
CA ALA A 74 8.40 -13.78 -10.68
C ALA A 74 9.84 -13.22 -10.62
N LEU A 75 10.66 -13.73 -9.70
CA LEU A 75 12.07 -13.33 -9.60
C LEU A 75 12.86 -13.71 -10.88
N ALA A 76 12.62 -14.89 -11.44
CA ALA A 76 13.23 -15.34 -12.69
C ALA A 76 12.82 -14.49 -13.90
N ASP A 77 11.58 -14.00 -13.92
CA ASP A 77 11.03 -13.13 -14.98
C ASP A 77 11.40 -11.63 -14.77
N GLY A 78 12.33 -11.34 -13.85
CA GLY A 78 12.91 -10.01 -13.68
C GLY A 78 12.22 -9.10 -12.69
N PHE A 79 11.22 -9.58 -11.95
CA PHE A 79 10.69 -8.86 -10.80
C PHE A 79 11.74 -8.81 -9.67
N LYS A 80 11.78 -7.71 -8.93
CA LYS A 80 12.69 -7.51 -7.80
C LYS A 80 11.89 -7.05 -6.58
N ILE A 81 12.24 -7.58 -5.42
CA ILE A 81 11.60 -7.18 -4.16
C ILE A 81 12.02 -5.74 -3.86
N PHE A 82 11.03 -4.87 -3.75
CA PHE A 82 11.24 -3.48 -3.36
C PHE A 82 11.43 -3.40 -1.84
N LEU A 83 12.54 -2.81 -1.38
CA LEU A 83 12.92 -2.68 0.03
C LEU A 83 12.79 -4.02 0.81
N PRO A 84 13.55 -5.08 0.44
CA PRO A 84 13.37 -6.42 0.98
C PRO A 84 13.61 -6.50 2.49
N ASP A 85 14.47 -5.63 3.04
CA ASP A 85 14.85 -5.60 4.45
C ASP A 85 13.92 -4.75 5.32
N VAL A 86 12.92 -4.08 4.70
CA VAL A 86 11.93 -3.26 5.41
C VAL A 86 10.63 -4.07 5.54
N PRO A 87 10.12 -4.31 6.75
CA PRO A 87 8.83 -4.96 6.93
C PRO A 87 7.72 -4.17 6.24
N GLN A 88 6.93 -4.85 5.41
CA GLN A 88 5.84 -4.28 4.64
C GLN A 88 4.58 -5.13 4.85
N PRO A 89 3.37 -4.53 4.92
CA PRO A 89 2.12 -5.30 4.94
C PRO A 89 2.00 -6.17 3.69
N HIS A 90 2.30 -5.58 2.52
CA HIS A 90 2.38 -6.24 1.23
C HIS A 90 3.74 -5.95 0.60
N TYR A 91 4.49 -6.99 0.27
CA TYR A 91 5.77 -6.87 -0.41
C TYR A 91 5.53 -6.65 -1.91
N HIS A 92 6.10 -5.59 -2.43
CA HIS A 92 6.04 -5.27 -3.85
C HIS A 92 7.20 -5.93 -4.60
N PHE A 93 6.88 -6.87 -5.47
CA PHE A 93 7.83 -7.42 -6.43
C PHE A 93 7.68 -6.61 -7.72
N THR A 94 8.63 -5.73 -8.00
CA THR A 94 8.54 -4.72 -9.06
C THR A 94 9.32 -5.14 -10.30
N ASN A 95 8.66 -5.07 -11.46
CA ASN A 95 9.30 -5.18 -12.76
C ASN A 95 9.50 -3.78 -13.36
N TYR A 96 10.74 -3.34 -13.40
CA TYR A 96 11.07 -2.00 -13.86
C TYR A 96 10.84 -1.79 -15.37
N ALA A 97 10.91 -2.85 -16.19
CA ALA A 97 10.57 -2.77 -17.60
C ALA A 97 9.07 -2.52 -17.79
N TYR A 98 8.20 -3.21 -17.02
CA TYR A 98 6.77 -2.96 -17.01
C TYR A 98 6.44 -1.57 -16.44
N GLY A 99 7.19 -1.11 -15.44
CA GLY A 99 7.07 0.26 -14.93
C GLY A 99 7.43 1.32 -15.98
N PHE A 100 8.41 1.06 -16.82
CA PHE A 100 8.77 1.94 -17.94
C PHE A 100 7.67 1.92 -19.03
N GLU A 101 7.18 0.74 -19.43
CA GLU A 101 6.05 0.58 -20.36
C GLU A 101 4.83 1.34 -19.86
N ALA A 102 4.49 1.20 -18.58
CA ALA A 102 3.35 1.85 -17.94
C ALA A 102 3.42 3.37 -17.96
N ALA A 103 4.58 3.99 -18.18
CA ALA A 103 4.66 5.45 -18.35
C ALA A 103 4.00 5.93 -19.67
N PHE A 104 3.91 5.06 -20.68
CA PHE A 104 3.41 5.37 -22.01
C PHE A 104 2.12 4.64 -22.35
N GLU A 105 2.02 3.37 -21.98
CA GLU A 105 0.92 2.49 -22.34
C GLU A 105 0.38 1.74 -21.10
N PHE A 106 -0.91 1.46 -21.08
CA PHE A 106 -1.53 0.63 -20.07
C PHE A 106 -1.78 -0.77 -20.62
N ASN A 107 -1.06 -1.75 -20.09
CA ASN A 107 -1.21 -3.16 -20.42
C ASN A 107 -1.68 -3.94 -19.18
N PRO A 108 -2.94 -4.42 -19.14
CA PRO A 108 -3.44 -5.19 -18.00
C PRO A 108 -2.65 -6.48 -17.70
N ALA A 109 -1.98 -7.05 -18.70
CA ALA A 109 -1.17 -8.26 -18.51
C ALA A 109 0.23 -7.97 -17.93
N HIS A 110 0.65 -6.69 -17.88
CA HIS A 110 1.96 -6.28 -17.39
C HIS A 110 1.85 -5.36 -16.16
N PRO A 111 1.38 -5.87 -15.00
CA PRO A 111 1.37 -5.06 -13.79
C PRO A 111 2.80 -4.65 -13.41
N THR A 112 2.96 -3.40 -12.99
CA THR A 112 4.27 -2.87 -12.58
C THR A 112 4.84 -3.63 -11.38
N SER A 113 3.97 -4.04 -10.46
CA SER A 113 4.37 -4.88 -9.32
C SER A 113 3.33 -5.97 -9.06
N LEU A 114 3.83 -7.06 -8.51
CA LEU A 114 3.05 -8.10 -7.88
C LEU A 114 3.04 -7.85 -6.37
N LEU A 115 1.91 -8.07 -5.73
CA LEU A 115 1.72 -7.87 -4.30
C LEU A 115 1.73 -9.21 -3.59
N TYR A 116 2.64 -9.37 -2.64
CA TYR A 116 2.81 -10.60 -1.90
C TYR A 116 2.72 -10.38 -0.40
N LYS A 117 2.07 -11.31 0.26
CA LYS A 117 2.17 -11.48 1.70
C LYS A 117 3.38 -12.35 2.05
N LYS A 118 4.17 -11.92 3.02
CA LYS A 118 5.26 -12.74 3.52
C LYS A 118 4.72 -13.85 4.41
N THR A 119 5.15 -15.08 4.17
CA THR A 119 4.82 -16.28 4.95
C THR A 119 6.08 -16.86 5.59
N ASN A 120 5.92 -17.90 6.40
CA ASN A 120 7.07 -18.62 6.96
C ASN A 120 7.91 -19.32 5.89
N ASP A 121 7.28 -19.74 4.79
CA ASP A 121 7.90 -20.53 3.73
C ASP A 121 8.23 -19.69 2.47
N GLY A 122 8.01 -18.37 2.52
CA GLY A 122 8.29 -17.48 1.40
C GLY A 122 7.26 -16.38 1.21
N TYR A 123 6.59 -16.38 0.04
CA TYR A 123 5.67 -15.32 -0.32
C TYR A 123 4.44 -15.89 -1.04
N GLU A 124 3.26 -15.42 -0.68
CA GLU A 124 1.96 -15.75 -1.24
C GLU A 124 1.45 -14.58 -2.08
N LEU A 125 1.07 -14.84 -3.33
CA LEU A 125 0.54 -13.82 -4.24
C LEU A 125 -0.88 -13.43 -3.83
N GLU A 126 -1.07 -12.14 -3.52
CA GLU A 126 -2.38 -11.58 -3.16
C GLU A 126 -2.95 -10.72 -4.28
N GLY A 127 -2.09 -9.99 -5.00
CA GLY A 127 -2.57 -9.04 -5.98
C GLY A 127 -1.49 -8.48 -6.89
N ALA A 128 -1.83 -7.37 -7.52
CA ALA A 128 -0.95 -6.63 -8.41
C ALA A 128 -1.13 -5.12 -8.23
N MET A 129 -0.17 -4.36 -8.74
CA MET A 129 -0.21 -2.91 -8.75
C MET A 129 0.13 -2.40 -10.14
N TYR A 130 -0.70 -1.50 -10.64
CA TYR A 130 -0.38 -0.71 -11.84
C TYR A 130 0.14 0.66 -11.46
N THR A 131 0.95 1.23 -12.34
CA THR A 131 1.43 2.62 -12.20
C THR A 131 1.04 3.47 -13.40
N ALA A 132 1.08 4.78 -13.20
CA ALA A 132 0.99 5.77 -14.26
C ALA A 132 2.00 6.89 -13.99
N ARG A 133 2.40 7.62 -15.02
CA ARG A 133 3.39 8.72 -14.89
C ARG A 133 2.99 9.76 -13.83
N LYS A 134 3.97 10.39 -13.19
CA LYS A 134 3.74 11.41 -12.14
C LYS A 134 2.75 12.50 -12.52
N LEU A 135 2.81 12.95 -13.78
CA LEU A 135 2.00 14.04 -14.32
C LEU A 135 0.72 13.56 -15.02
N ALA A 136 0.32 12.29 -14.82
CA ALA A 136 -0.95 11.81 -15.34
C ALA A 136 -2.11 12.61 -14.73
N THR A 137 -3.03 13.04 -15.56
CA THR A 137 -4.29 13.65 -15.12
C THR A 137 -5.26 12.58 -14.63
N GLU A 138 -6.31 12.97 -13.91
CA GLU A 138 -7.36 12.03 -13.52
C GLU A 138 -8.04 11.37 -14.72
N ASP A 139 -8.14 12.05 -15.85
CA ASP A 139 -8.69 11.46 -17.08
C ASP A 139 -7.73 10.44 -17.70
N ASP A 140 -6.41 10.68 -17.65
CA ASP A 140 -5.41 9.66 -18.02
C ASP A 140 -5.51 8.41 -17.11
N LEU A 141 -5.73 8.61 -15.81
CA LEU A 141 -5.88 7.52 -14.83
C LEU A 141 -7.20 6.76 -15.08
N ASN A 142 -8.30 7.50 -15.30
CA ASN A 142 -9.62 6.94 -15.58
C ASN A 142 -9.63 6.09 -16.86
N ALA A 143 -8.89 6.50 -17.89
CA ALA A 143 -8.76 5.72 -19.13
C ALA A 143 -8.03 4.38 -18.93
N ARG A 144 -7.18 4.26 -17.91
CA ARG A 144 -6.47 3.02 -17.55
C ARG A 144 -7.34 2.12 -16.71
N VAL A 145 -7.63 2.55 -15.48
CA VAL A 145 -8.54 1.88 -14.54
C VAL A 145 -9.56 2.91 -14.10
N PRO A 146 -10.86 2.66 -14.32
CA PRO A 146 -11.90 3.65 -14.07
C PRO A 146 -11.91 4.12 -12.62
N LEU A 147 -12.02 5.44 -12.43
CA LEU A 147 -12.12 6.08 -11.11
C LEU A 147 -13.43 5.79 -10.39
N SER A 148 -14.36 5.11 -11.04
CA SER A 148 -15.60 4.63 -10.42
C SER A 148 -15.42 3.29 -9.70
N VAL A 149 -14.36 2.54 -10.02
CA VAL A 149 -14.10 1.21 -9.42
C VAL A 149 -12.87 1.21 -8.51
N ALA A 150 -11.89 2.08 -8.75
CA ALA A 150 -10.65 2.12 -7.98
C ALA A 150 -10.18 3.54 -7.71
N ARG A 151 -9.51 3.73 -6.57
CA ARG A 151 -8.80 4.97 -6.27
C ARG A 151 -7.33 4.83 -6.62
N TRP A 152 -6.87 5.72 -7.50
CA TRP A 152 -5.45 5.89 -7.70
C TRP A 152 -4.87 6.72 -6.55
N HIS A 153 -3.68 6.36 -6.11
CA HIS A 153 -2.99 7.08 -5.05
C HIS A 153 -1.54 7.40 -5.42
N LYS A 154 -0.96 8.32 -4.71
CA LYS A 154 0.46 8.68 -4.77
C LYS A 154 0.96 9.08 -3.40
N HIS A 155 2.23 8.78 -3.11
CA HIS A 155 2.85 9.20 -1.87
C HIS A 155 3.39 10.62 -1.98
N THR A 156 2.97 11.45 -1.04
CA THR A 156 3.27 12.90 -0.97
C THR A 156 3.82 13.26 0.40
N ASN A 157 4.38 14.45 0.50
CA ASN A 157 4.80 15.04 1.78
C ASN A 157 5.75 14.17 2.60
N LEU A 158 6.68 13.48 1.95
CA LEU A 158 7.54 12.51 2.61
C LEU A 158 8.83 13.16 3.10
N CYS A 159 9.14 12.98 4.38
CA CYS A 159 10.43 13.29 4.97
C CYS A 159 11.24 12.01 5.16
N LEU A 160 12.31 11.85 4.39
CA LEU A 160 13.24 10.75 4.59
C LEU A 160 14.37 11.17 5.57
N PRO A 161 14.96 10.22 6.30
CA PRO A 161 16.09 10.50 7.17
C PRO A 161 17.25 11.20 6.47
N PRO A 162 18.17 11.83 7.22
CA PRO A 162 19.41 12.35 6.68
C PRO A 162 20.16 11.30 5.86
N LYS A 163 20.86 11.72 4.81
CA LYS A 163 21.66 10.81 4.00
C LYS A 163 22.75 10.12 4.82
N GLY A 164 22.79 8.79 4.78
CA GLY A 164 23.77 7.99 5.52
C GLY A 164 23.37 7.69 6.98
N ALA A 165 22.22 8.15 7.44
CA ALA A 165 21.70 7.75 8.73
C ALA A 165 21.42 6.24 8.77
N SER A 166 21.86 5.56 9.82
CA SER A 166 21.54 4.16 10.06
C SER A 166 20.07 4.01 10.43
N LEU A 167 19.35 3.03 9.86
CA LEU A 167 17.96 2.74 10.22
C LEU A 167 17.78 2.44 11.73
N GLN A 168 18.85 1.99 12.41
CA GLN A 168 18.84 1.78 13.86
C GLN A 168 18.88 3.07 14.68
N GLN A 169 19.31 4.19 14.07
CA GLN A 169 19.44 5.50 14.69
C GLN A 169 18.33 6.48 14.29
N VAL A 170 17.47 6.05 13.37
CA VAL A 170 16.37 6.88 12.85
C VAL A 170 15.10 6.60 13.63
N ASP A 171 14.46 7.65 14.11
CA ASP A 171 13.10 7.51 14.66
C ASP A 171 12.10 7.37 13.50
N LEU A 172 11.64 6.15 13.27
CA LEU A 172 10.62 5.84 12.25
C LEU A 172 9.24 6.42 12.57
N LYS A 173 9.05 6.98 13.79
CA LYS A 173 7.84 7.74 14.13
C LYS A 173 7.87 9.16 13.57
N GLU A 174 9.05 9.67 13.23
CA GLU A 174 9.23 10.99 12.63
C GLU A 174 9.42 10.92 11.11
N PHE A 175 10.16 9.92 10.62
CA PHE A 175 10.57 9.82 9.22
C PHE A 175 9.89 8.65 8.49
N GLY A 176 9.75 8.81 7.15
CA GLY A 176 9.25 7.75 6.27
C GLY A 176 7.74 7.80 6.06
N PHE A 177 7.19 6.72 5.51
CA PHE A 177 5.79 6.65 5.09
C PHE A 177 4.77 6.70 6.23
N ARG A 178 5.21 6.45 7.47
CA ARG A 178 4.40 6.50 8.69
C ARG A 178 4.93 7.54 9.67
N GLY A 179 5.85 8.40 9.22
CA GLY A 179 6.43 9.43 10.05
C GLY A 179 5.44 10.56 10.32
N SER A 180 5.63 11.29 11.42
CA SER A 180 4.81 12.44 11.78
C SER A 180 5.18 13.70 11.01
N ILE A 181 6.37 13.76 10.40
CA ILE A 181 6.87 14.94 9.68
C ILE A 181 6.25 14.98 8.27
N ALA A 182 5.28 15.87 8.08
CA ALA A 182 4.51 16.02 6.85
C ALA A 182 4.63 17.41 6.19
N THR A 183 5.57 18.25 6.64
CA THR A 183 5.86 19.55 6.01
C THR A 183 7.34 19.69 5.69
N GLN A 184 7.64 20.52 4.70
CA GLN A 184 9.02 20.77 4.29
C GLN A 184 9.83 21.42 5.43
N GLU A 185 9.26 22.40 6.10
CA GLU A 185 9.92 23.16 7.16
C GLU A 185 10.29 22.24 8.34
N ALA A 186 9.37 21.39 8.77
CA ALA A 186 9.63 20.42 9.84
C ALA A 186 10.68 19.39 9.42
N CYS A 187 10.67 18.96 8.14
CA CYS A 187 11.65 18.03 7.61
C CYS A 187 13.08 18.64 7.60
N GLU A 188 13.21 19.90 7.19
CA GLU A 188 14.48 20.63 7.18
C GLU A 188 15.00 20.86 8.61
N GLN A 189 14.11 21.21 9.57
CA GLN A 189 14.46 21.35 10.98
C GLN A 189 14.96 20.03 11.60
N ALA A 190 14.40 18.90 11.18
CA ALA A 190 14.84 17.57 11.60
C ALA A 190 16.09 17.08 10.84
N GLY A 191 16.65 17.88 9.93
CA GLY A 191 17.80 17.50 9.10
C GLY A 191 17.48 16.44 8.04
N GLY A 192 16.21 16.20 7.79
CA GLY A 192 15.72 15.21 6.84
C GLY A 192 15.79 15.64 5.38
N ARG A 193 15.34 14.79 4.49
CA ARG A 193 15.27 15.03 3.04
C ARG A 193 13.81 15.06 2.62
N TRP A 194 13.35 16.22 2.22
CA TRP A 194 11.96 16.43 1.80
C TRP A 194 11.69 15.94 0.38
N TYR A 195 10.56 15.27 0.21
CA TYR A 195 10.02 14.84 -1.09
C TYR A 195 8.53 15.20 -1.17
N PRO A 196 8.16 16.23 -1.95
CA PRO A 196 6.74 16.59 -2.13
C PRO A 196 5.94 15.46 -2.80
N GLN A 197 6.60 14.66 -3.63
CA GLN A 197 6.07 13.40 -4.19
C GLN A 197 7.24 12.47 -4.52
N ILE A 198 7.19 11.21 -4.04
CA ILE A 198 8.31 10.28 -4.23
C ILE A 198 8.09 9.29 -5.38
N PHE A 199 6.90 8.75 -5.56
CA PHE A 199 6.59 7.76 -6.61
C PHE A 199 5.65 8.33 -7.67
N SER A 200 5.36 7.52 -8.68
CA SER A 200 4.31 7.74 -9.67
C SER A 200 2.93 7.47 -9.08
N TRP A 201 1.85 7.66 -9.84
CA TRP A 201 0.54 7.18 -9.47
C TRP A 201 0.49 5.66 -9.41
N MET A 202 -0.27 5.11 -8.47
CA MET A 202 -0.41 3.69 -8.22
C MET A 202 -1.87 3.33 -7.98
N VAL A 203 -2.26 2.10 -8.39
CA VAL A 203 -3.55 1.50 -8.06
C VAL A 203 -3.34 0.02 -7.78
N HIS A 204 -3.91 -0.46 -6.69
CA HIS A 204 -3.85 -1.87 -6.30
C HIS A 204 -5.05 -2.64 -6.86
N VAL A 205 -4.87 -3.93 -7.10
CA VAL A 205 -5.91 -4.85 -7.51
C VAL A 205 -5.64 -6.22 -6.89
N TYR A 206 -6.66 -6.81 -6.29
CA TYR A 206 -6.63 -8.12 -5.64
C TYR A 206 -7.55 -9.09 -6.40
N PRO A 207 -7.10 -9.63 -7.56
CA PRO A 207 -7.97 -10.33 -8.50
C PRO A 207 -8.49 -11.68 -7.99
N TYR A 208 -7.92 -12.19 -6.90
CA TYR A 208 -8.32 -13.46 -6.27
C TYR A 208 -9.28 -13.28 -5.09
N GLU A 209 -9.59 -12.03 -4.72
CA GLU A 209 -10.58 -11.74 -3.69
C GLU A 209 -11.96 -12.26 -4.10
N SER A 210 -12.63 -12.89 -3.14
CA SER A 210 -13.99 -13.42 -3.32
C SER A 210 -15.07 -12.34 -3.18
N ASP A 211 -14.77 -11.27 -2.41
CA ASP A 211 -15.64 -10.13 -2.24
C ASP A 211 -15.34 -9.09 -3.35
N PRO A 212 -16.29 -8.83 -4.27
CA PRO A 212 -16.08 -7.87 -5.36
C PRO A 212 -15.68 -6.47 -4.89
N SER A 213 -16.13 -6.04 -3.69
CA SER A 213 -15.81 -4.73 -3.13
C SER A 213 -14.34 -4.59 -2.73
N LYS A 214 -13.64 -5.71 -2.53
CA LYS A 214 -12.24 -5.76 -2.13
C LYS A 214 -11.27 -5.90 -3.31
N ILE A 215 -11.77 -6.24 -4.49
CA ILE A 215 -10.90 -6.45 -5.67
C ILE A 215 -10.08 -5.19 -5.99
N TRP A 216 -10.67 -4.02 -5.85
CA TRP A 216 -10.04 -2.73 -6.12
C TRP A 216 -9.83 -1.90 -4.84
N ALA A 217 -9.84 -2.55 -3.67
CA ALA A 217 -9.62 -1.88 -2.39
C ALA A 217 -8.16 -1.41 -2.26
N HIS A 218 -8.00 -0.38 -1.43
CA HIS A 218 -6.68 0.16 -1.07
C HIS A 218 -6.41 -0.17 0.39
#